data_7052b66b92a0b25d6a13b3ccc25ac042
#
_entry.id   7052b66b92a0b25d6a13b3ccc25ac042
#
_cell.length_a   1.000
_cell.length_b   1.000
_cell.length_c   1.000
_cell.angle_alpha   90.00
_cell.angle_beta   90.00
_cell.angle_gamma   90.00
#
_symmetry.space_group_name_H-M   'P 1'
#
loop_
_entity.id
_entity.type
_entity.pdbx_description
1 polymer ?
#
loop_
_entity_poly.entity_id
_entity_poly.type
_entity_poly.pdbx_seq_one_letter_code
_entity_poly.pdbx_strand_id
1 'polypeptide(L)'
;MTDLDDELWTAVAEPGRRRLLDVLLVHGEATPTALAAELPFTRQAVSKHLAVLLDAGLVTQRREGREVRYTVEPDRLHDAARTMIAAANRWNARLNAIKRMAESLHRAEEHEPPRA
;
A
#
# COMPACT_ATOMS: atom_id res chain seq x y z
N MET A 1 -9.57 -11.81 -4.98
CA MET A 1 -9.00 -11.21 -3.74
C MET A 1 -9.89 -11.54 -2.57
N THR A 2 -9.28 -11.75 -1.41
CA THR A 2 -10.02 -12.01 -0.18
C THR A 2 -10.46 -10.67 0.45
N ASP A 3 -11.47 -10.72 1.31
CA ASP A 3 -11.94 -9.53 2.06
C ASP A 3 -10.80 -8.88 2.87
N LEU A 4 -9.86 -9.70 3.38
CA LEU A 4 -8.68 -9.22 4.09
C LEU A 4 -7.78 -8.36 3.23
N ASP A 5 -7.60 -8.73 1.95
CA ASP A 5 -6.81 -7.93 1.02
C ASP A 5 -7.48 -6.60 0.70
N ASP A 6 -8.80 -6.60 0.55
CA ASP A 6 -9.57 -5.38 0.31
C ASP A 6 -9.49 -4.43 1.52
N GLU A 7 -9.56 -4.96 2.73
CA GLU A 7 -9.38 -4.17 3.95
C GLU A 7 -7.98 -3.54 4.02
N LEU A 8 -6.95 -4.31 3.64
CA LEU A 8 -5.57 -3.82 3.63
C LEU A 8 -5.43 -2.65 2.65
N TRP A 9 -5.91 -2.83 1.41
CA TRP A 9 -5.80 -1.78 0.39
C TRP A 9 -6.59 -0.53 0.79
N THR A 10 -7.77 -0.70 1.34
CA THR A 10 -8.58 0.41 1.85
C THR A 10 -7.85 1.15 2.97
N ALA A 11 -7.21 0.41 3.87
CA ALA A 11 -6.48 1.01 4.98
C ALA A 11 -5.29 1.85 4.50
N VAL A 12 -4.50 1.36 3.53
CA VAL A 12 -3.32 2.09 3.06
C VAL A 12 -3.64 3.15 2.01
N ALA A 13 -4.84 3.15 1.45
CA ALA A 13 -5.23 4.13 0.44
C ALA A 13 -5.45 5.52 1.03
N GLU A 14 -5.79 5.64 2.31
CA GLU A 14 -6.04 6.91 2.96
C GLU A 14 -4.70 7.55 3.37
N PRO A 15 -4.42 8.81 2.91
CA PRO A 15 -3.12 9.44 3.15
C PRO A 15 -2.75 9.63 4.63
N GLY A 16 -3.73 9.92 5.49
CA GLY A 16 -3.50 10.09 6.92
C GLY A 16 -3.01 8.81 7.58
N ARG A 17 -3.58 7.68 7.19
CA ARG A 17 -3.15 6.38 7.71
C ARG A 17 -1.75 6.01 7.24
N ARG A 18 -1.40 6.31 5.98
CA ARG A 18 -0.03 6.10 5.49
C ARG A 18 0.98 6.93 6.27
N ARG A 19 0.64 8.18 6.54
CA ARG A 19 1.49 9.07 7.32
C ARG A 19 1.70 8.54 8.74
N LEU A 20 0.65 8.03 9.35
CA LEU A 20 0.72 7.40 10.67
C LEU A 20 1.59 6.15 10.64
N LEU A 21 1.45 5.30 9.63
CA LEU A 21 2.30 4.11 9.46
C LEU A 21 3.78 4.50 9.32
N ASP A 22 4.09 5.54 8.55
CA ASP A 22 5.47 6.01 8.38
C ASP A 22 6.09 6.44 9.71
N VAL A 23 5.36 7.20 10.51
CA VAL A 23 5.82 7.63 11.83
C VAL A 23 6.00 6.43 12.75
N LEU A 24 5.05 5.52 12.75
CA LEU A 24 5.11 4.32 13.58
C LEU A 24 6.29 3.42 13.20
N LEU A 25 6.59 3.29 11.90
CA LEU A 25 7.76 2.54 11.43
C LEU A 25 9.08 3.12 11.93
N VAL A 26 9.18 4.45 11.96
CA VAL A 26 10.38 5.13 12.47
C VAL A 26 10.58 4.87 13.97
N HIS A 27 9.49 4.91 14.74
CA HIS A 27 9.55 4.69 16.19
C HIS A 27 9.65 3.21 16.57
N GLY A 28 9.18 2.31 15.71
CA GLY A 28 9.07 0.89 16.02
C GLY A 28 7.83 0.57 16.83
N GLU A 29 7.61 1.27 17.94
CA GLU A 29 6.46 1.09 18.83
C GLU A 29 6.06 2.45 19.39
N ALA A 30 4.77 2.74 19.47
CA ALA A 30 4.29 4.02 19.97
C ALA A 30 2.87 3.93 20.53
N THR A 31 2.56 4.86 21.44
CA THR A 31 1.22 5.06 21.99
C THR A 31 0.45 6.05 21.09
N PRO A 32 -0.89 6.05 21.14
CA PRO A 32 -1.67 7.06 20.41
C PRO A 32 -1.31 8.48 20.79
N THR A 33 -1.00 8.74 22.05
CA THR A 33 -0.59 10.06 22.53
C THR A 33 0.72 10.51 21.89
N ALA A 34 1.72 9.62 21.85
CA ALA A 34 3.01 9.91 21.23
C ALA A 34 2.86 10.17 19.73
N LEU A 35 2.03 9.38 19.05
CA LEU A 35 1.77 9.56 17.62
C LEU A 35 1.06 10.89 17.35
N ALA A 36 0.08 11.26 18.17
CA ALA A 36 -0.64 12.51 18.00
C ALA A 36 0.26 13.74 18.20
N ALA A 37 1.31 13.61 19.01
CA ALA A 37 2.28 14.70 19.20
C ALA A 37 3.10 15.01 17.94
N GLU A 38 3.27 14.05 17.05
CA GLU A 38 4.07 14.21 15.83
C GLU A 38 3.23 14.36 14.55
N LEU A 39 1.93 14.10 14.63
CA LEU A 39 1.06 14.12 13.47
C LEU A 39 0.11 15.31 13.53
N PRO A 40 -0.33 15.83 12.38
CA PRO A 40 -1.29 16.95 12.36
C PRO A 40 -2.73 16.45 12.59
N PHE A 41 -2.92 15.51 13.50
CA PHE A 41 -4.21 14.89 13.81
C PHE A 41 -4.48 14.98 15.30
N THR A 42 -5.76 15.02 15.66
CA THR A 42 -6.16 14.89 17.05
C THR A 42 -5.88 13.46 17.54
N ARG A 43 -5.80 13.28 18.85
CA ARG A 43 -5.66 11.96 19.44
C ARG A 43 -6.80 11.03 19.05
N GLN A 44 -8.03 11.57 18.96
CA GLN A 44 -9.21 10.82 18.51
C GLN A 44 -9.04 10.33 17.06
N ALA A 45 -8.55 11.19 16.18
CA ALA A 45 -8.28 10.81 14.79
C ALA A 45 -7.21 9.74 14.70
N VAL A 46 -6.13 9.87 15.47
CA VAL A 46 -5.08 8.85 15.56
C VAL A 46 -5.66 7.51 16.00
N SER A 47 -6.49 7.50 17.05
CA SER A 47 -7.13 6.28 17.54
C SER A 47 -8.01 5.62 16.49
N LYS A 48 -8.77 6.41 15.73
CA LYS A 48 -9.59 5.90 14.62
C LYS A 48 -8.74 5.28 13.51
N HIS A 49 -7.67 5.95 13.12
CA HIS A 49 -6.73 5.42 12.13
C HIS A 49 -6.09 4.12 12.59
N LEU A 50 -5.68 4.04 13.86
CA LEU A 50 -5.09 2.83 14.44
C LEU A 50 -6.10 1.68 14.45
N ALA A 51 -7.37 1.95 14.75
CA ALA A 51 -8.41 0.92 14.72
C ALA A 51 -8.57 0.32 13.33
N VAL A 52 -8.57 1.14 12.28
CA VAL A 52 -8.65 0.65 10.89
C VAL A 52 -7.42 -0.18 10.53
N LEU A 53 -6.22 0.28 10.92
CA LEU A 53 -4.97 -0.44 10.68
C LEU A 53 -4.93 -1.78 11.42
N LEU A 54 -5.44 -1.80 12.65
CA LEU A 54 -5.53 -3.02 13.47
C LEU A 54 -6.47 -4.04 12.82
N ASP A 55 -7.65 -3.59 12.38
CA ASP A 55 -8.61 -4.46 11.70
C ASP A 55 -8.06 -5.04 10.41
N ALA A 56 -7.25 -4.28 9.70
CA ALA A 56 -6.59 -4.73 8.48
C ALA A 56 -5.37 -5.62 8.73
N GLY A 57 -4.97 -5.81 9.97
CA GLY A 57 -3.81 -6.62 10.33
C GLY A 57 -2.46 -5.96 10.06
N LEU A 58 -2.44 -4.65 9.79
CA LEU A 58 -1.22 -3.90 9.49
C LEU A 58 -0.45 -3.48 10.74
N VAL A 59 -1.13 -3.41 11.87
CA VAL A 59 -0.52 -3.15 13.17
C VAL A 59 -1.01 -4.15 14.19
N THR A 60 -0.22 -4.36 15.22
CA THR A 60 -0.59 -5.11 16.41
C THR A 60 -0.53 -4.19 17.61
N GLN A 61 -1.18 -4.59 18.70
CA GLN A 61 -1.18 -3.80 19.93
C GLN A 61 -0.83 -4.68 21.10
N ARG A 62 -0.18 -4.08 22.11
CA ARG A 62 0.02 -4.72 23.40
C ARG A 62 -0.24 -3.72 24.51
N ARG A 63 -0.76 -4.22 25.63
CA ARG A 63 -0.98 -3.38 26.80
C ARG A 63 0.25 -3.44 27.71
N GLU A 64 0.68 -2.27 28.15
CA GLU A 64 1.74 -2.13 29.12
C GLU A 64 1.26 -1.13 30.21
N GLY A 65 0.86 -1.65 31.35
CA GLY A 65 0.24 -0.84 32.40
C GLY A 65 -1.08 -0.22 31.92
N ARG A 66 -1.15 1.10 31.93
CA ARG A 66 -2.33 1.85 31.46
C ARG A 66 -2.23 2.24 30.00
N GLU A 67 -1.09 1.98 29.36
CA GLU A 67 -0.84 2.35 27.99
C GLU A 67 -1.10 1.18 27.06
N VAL A 68 -1.54 1.52 25.84
CA VAL A 68 -1.62 0.56 24.73
C VAL A 68 -0.59 1.01 23.69
N ARG A 69 0.30 0.12 23.31
CA ARG A 69 1.36 0.38 22.34
C ARG A 69 1.08 -0.36 21.06
N TYR A 70 1.33 0.31 19.95
CA TYR A 70 1.10 -0.21 18.62
C TYR A 70 2.42 -0.42 17.88
N THR A 71 2.49 -1.50 17.12
CA THR A 71 3.66 -1.86 16.33
C THR A 71 3.19 -2.26 14.93
N VAL A 72 3.93 -1.87 13.89
CA VAL A 72 3.62 -2.31 12.54
C VAL A 72 3.90 -3.81 12.40
N GLU A 73 3.00 -4.52 11.71
CA GLU A 73 3.16 -5.94 11.42
C GLU A 73 3.92 -6.11 10.11
N PRO A 74 5.23 -6.49 10.16
CA PRO A 74 6.05 -6.55 8.97
C PRO A 74 5.58 -7.58 7.96
N ASP A 75 5.13 -8.75 8.41
CA ASP A 75 4.72 -9.84 7.52
C ASP A 75 3.55 -9.44 6.64
N ARG A 76 2.59 -8.70 7.21
CA ARG A 76 1.44 -8.23 6.48
C ARG A 76 1.83 -7.22 5.41
N LEU A 77 2.78 -6.33 5.71
CA LEU A 77 3.32 -5.38 4.74
C LEU A 77 4.09 -6.08 3.63
N HIS A 78 4.89 -7.10 3.97
CA HIS A 78 5.62 -7.90 2.98
C HIS A 78 4.66 -8.63 2.04
N ASP A 79 3.58 -9.19 2.55
CA ASP A 79 2.56 -9.85 1.74
C ASP A 79 1.91 -8.86 0.76
N ALA A 80 1.58 -7.67 1.24
CA ALA A 80 1.03 -6.61 0.41
C ALA A 80 2.02 -6.19 -0.68
N ALA A 81 3.29 -6.02 -0.32
CA ALA A 81 4.34 -5.67 -1.28
C ALA A 81 4.49 -6.74 -2.37
N ARG A 82 4.49 -8.02 -2.00
CA ARG A 82 4.56 -9.12 -2.97
C ARG A 82 3.37 -9.11 -3.93
N THR A 83 2.17 -8.86 -3.41
CA THR A 83 0.95 -8.75 -4.22
C THR A 83 1.05 -7.59 -5.21
N MET A 84 1.56 -6.45 -4.78
CA MET A 84 1.77 -5.28 -5.64
C MET A 84 2.80 -5.56 -6.74
N ILE A 85 3.91 -6.20 -6.40
CA ILE A 85 4.95 -6.55 -7.36
C ILE A 85 4.39 -7.52 -8.42
N ALA A 86 3.65 -8.53 -8.00
CA ALA A 86 3.01 -9.47 -8.92
C ALA A 86 2.04 -8.76 -9.86
N ALA A 87 1.24 -7.82 -9.35
CA ALA A 87 0.34 -7.03 -10.17
C ALA A 87 1.09 -6.16 -11.16
N ALA A 88 2.17 -5.49 -10.72
CA ALA A 88 3.01 -4.68 -11.59
C ALA A 88 3.62 -5.51 -12.72
N ASN A 89 4.10 -6.72 -12.41
CA ASN A 89 4.68 -7.63 -13.40
C ASN A 89 3.65 -8.05 -14.45
N ARG A 90 2.41 -8.32 -14.03
CA ARG A 90 1.32 -8.64 -14.97
C ARG A 90 1.01 -7.45 -15.89
N TRP A 91 0.97 -6.25 -15.35
CA TRP A 91 0.76 -5.03 -16.13
C TRP A 91 1.89 -4.79 -17.11
N ASN A 92 3.13 -4.95 -16.69
CA ASN A 92 4.30 -4.80 -17.55
C ASN A 92 4.28 -5.79 -18.71
N ALA A 93 3.89 -7.03 -18.46
CA ALA A 93 3.76 -8.04 -19.51
C ALA A 93 2.71 -7.64 -20.55
N ARG A 94 1.56 -7.13 -20.11
CA ARG A 94 0.51 -6.63 -21.00
C ARG A 94 0.96 -5.44 -21.82
N LEU A 95 1.61 -4.47 -21.16
CA LEU A 95 2.13 -3.27 -21.83
C LEU A 95 3.19 -3.64 -22.87
N ASN A 96 4.07 -4.57 -22.57
CA ASN A 96 5.07 -5.06 -23.50
C ASN A 96 4.45 -5.79 -24.69
N ALA A 97 3.39 -6.57 -24.46
CA ALA A 97 2.66 -7.24 -25.55
C ALA A 97 1.99 -6.21 -26.49
N ILE A 98 1.36 -5.19 -25.92
CA ILE A 98 0.73 -4.11 -26.69
C ILE A 98 1.80 -3.35 -27.50
N LYS A 99 2.92 -3.04 -26.87
CA LYS A 99 4.04 -2.37 -27.51
C LYS A 99 4.55 -3.16 -28.71
N ARG A 100 4.75 -4.49 -28.54
CA ARG A 100 5.19 -5.36 -29.65
C ARG A 100 4.18 -5.40 -30.77
N MET A 101 2.88 -5.44 -30.48
CA MET A 101 1.82 -5.36 -31.48
C MET A 101 1.88 -4.06 -32.27
N ALA A 102 1.99 -2.94 -31.57
CA ALA A 102 2.09 -1.62 -32.20
C ALA A 102 3.34 -1.52 -33.10
N GLU A 103 4.47 -2.00 -32.61
CA GLU A 103 5.71 -2.03 -33.41
C GLU A 103 5.60 -2.92 -34.64
N SER A 104 4.93 -4.07 -34.53
CA SER A 104 4.68 -4.96 -35.68
C SER A 104 3.80 -4.29 -36.72
N LEU A 105 2.73 -3.61 -36.32
CA LEU A 105 1.85 -2.87 -37.22
C LEU A 105 2.59 -1.73 -37.90
N HIS A 106 3.41 -1.01 -37.14
CA HIS A 106 4.18 0.10 -37.71
C HIS A 106 5.19 -0.40 -38.74
N ARG A 107 5.90 -1.52 -38.47
CA ARG A 107 6.81 -2.13 -39.46
C ARG A 107 6.09 -2.61 -40.69
N ALA A 108 4.88 -3.16 -40.56
CA ALA A 108 4.06 -3.56 -41.69
C ALA A 108 3.69 -2.36 -42.59
N GLU A 109 3.35 -1.23 -41.99
CA GLU A 109 3.07 0.00 -42.71
C GLU A 109 4.30 0.54 -43.45
N GLU A 110 5.48 0.50 -42.83
CA GLU A 110 6.73 0.94 -43.43
C GLU A 110 7.16 0.08 -44.63
N HIS A 111 6.75 -1.20 -44.64
CA HIS A 111 7.11 -2.15 -45.65
C HIS A 111 6.05 -2.27 -46.76
N GLU A 112 4.96 -1.52 -46.71
CA GLU A 112 4.00 -1.46 -47.80
C GLU A 112 4.65 -0.80 -49.00
N PRO A 113 4.52 -1.42 -50.22
CA PRO A 113 5.04 -0.80 -51.39
C PRO A 113 4.28 0.49 -51.66
N PRO A 114 4.97 1.53 -52.17
CA PRO A 114 4.31 2.78 -52.49
C PRO A 114 3.24 2.53 -53.54
N ARG A 115 2.06 3.12 -53.34
CA ARG A 115 0.97 3.05 -54.30
C ARG A 115 1.33 3.87 -55.53
N ALA A 116 1.17 3.23 -56.64
CA ALA A 116 1.41 3.87 -57.94
C ALA A 116 0.43 5.03 -58.20
#